data_965e2758144c74225448cd9fb66cb023
#
_entry.id   965e2758144c74225448cd9fb66cb023
#
_cell.length_a   1.000
_cell.length_b   1.000
_cell.length_c   1.000
_cell.angle_alpha   90.00
_cell.angle_beta   90.00
_cell.angle_gamma   90.00
#
_symmetry.space_group_name_H-M   'P 1'
#
loop_
_entity.id
_entity.type
_entity.pdbx_description
1 polymer ?
#
loop_
_entity_poly.entity_id
_entity_poly.type
_entity_poly.pdbx_seq_one_letter_code
_entity_poly.pdbx_strand_id
1 'polypeptide(L)'
;LVKDGSIYEKALSVKYPEEEPDKTLQYLKKQIKKSLPDLPSEVSCQMKYVDKSLEEHISPAFYLTTPLDAYQDNVIYLNGNAKYDLTKAFTTIAHEGYPGHLYQNCFYQSQNPLPVRSVVNIGGYTEGWGTYAELYSYSLAGLTKNVASFLKTNTLLTLAIYAKVDLEVNYNGWTEA
;
A
#
# COMPACT_ATOMS: atom_id res chain seq x y z
N LEU A 1 -15.27 -12.03 -17.73
CA LEU A 1 -14.13 -12.35 -16.85
C LEU A 1 -14.46 -13.50 -15.87
N VAL A 2 -15.68 -13.58 -15.36
CA VAL A 2 -16.09 -14.62 -14.37
C VAL A 2 -16.36 -15.99 -15.01
N LYS A 3 -16.41 -16.10 -16.33
CA LYS A 3 -16.69 -17.37 -17.03
C LYS A 3 -15.47 -18.29 -17.19
N ASP A 4 -14.26 -17.79 -16.91
CA ASP A 4 -13.03 -18.56 -17.02
C ASP A 4 -12.44 -18.80 -15.63
N GLY A 5 -12.80 -19.92 -15.00
CA GLY A 5 -12.28 -20.34 -13.69
C GLY A 5 -10.75 -20.41 -13.63
N SER A 6 -10.08 -20.55 -14.78
CA SER A 6 -8.61 -20.58 -14.86
C SER A 6 -7.93 -19.27 -14.42
N ILE A 7 -8.59 -18.13 -14.59
CA ILE A 7 -8.05 -16.83 -14.13
C ILE A 7 -8.08 -16.75 -12.60
N TYR A 8 -9.14 -17.24 -11.98
CA TYR A 8 -9.27 -17.29 -10.53
C TYR A 8 -8.18 -18.15 -9.88
N GLU A 9 -7.97 -19.35 -10.39
CA GLU A 9 -6.91 -20.25 -9.91
C GLU A 9 -5.51 -19.63 -10.06
N LYS A 10 -5.25 -18.99 -11.22
CA LYS A 10 -3.99 -18.25 -11.44
C LYS A 10 -3.82 -17.08 -10.48
N ALA A 11 -4.90 -16.39 -10.15
CA ALA A 11 -4.87 -15.28 -9.19
C ALA A 11 -4.58 -15.75 -7.75
N LEU A 12 -5.13 -16.92 -7.36
CA LEU A 12 -4.85 -17.51 -6.04
C LEU A 12 -3.41 -18.03 -5.91
N SER A 13 -2.79 -18.43 -7.01
CA SER A 13 -1.43 -18.99 -7.06
C SER A 13 -0.37 -17.99 -7.52
N VAL A 14 -0.66 -16.69 -7.46
CA VAL A 14 0.27 -15.64 -7.85
C VAL A 14 1.54 -15.71 -7.02
N LYS A 15 2.69 -15.70 -7.71
CA LYS A 15 4.00 -15.48 -7.12
C LYS A 15 4.47 -14.08 -7.49
N TYR A 16 4.83 -13.33 -6.49
CA TYR A 16 5.41 -12.00 -6.67
C TYR A 16 6.90 -12.09 -6.97
N PRO A 17 7.52 -11.04 -7.58
CA PRO A 17 8.93 -11.06 -7.96
C PRO A 17 9.88 -11.26 -6.78
N GLU A 18 9.48 -10.79 -5.60
CA GLU A 18 10.23 -10.90 -4.35
C GLU A 18 9.29 -11.34 -3.23
N GLU A 19 9.78 -12.18 -2.34
CA GLU A 19 9.04 -12.70 -1.20
C GLU A 19 9.47 -12.06 0.13
N GLU A 20 10.70 -11.52 0.18
CA GLU A 20 11.21 -10.83 1.37
C GLU A 20 10.80 -9.35 1.32
N PRO A 21 10.24 -8.79 2.40
CA PRO A 21 9.76 -7.41 2.44
C PRO A 21 10.79 -6.36 2.02
N ASP A 22 12.03 -6.45 2.51
CA ASP A 22 13.10 -5.52 2.13
C ASP A 22 13.44 -5.59 0.64
N LYS A 23 13.50 -6.79 0.07
CA LYS A 23 13.75 -6.99 -1.37
C LYS A 23 12.58 -6.48 -2.20
N THR A 24 11.35 -6.70 -1.74
CA THR A 24 10.14 -6.15 -2.36
C THR A 24 10.18 -4.63 -2.40
N LEU A 25 10.56 -3.97 -1.30
CA LEU A 25 10.69 -2.52 -1.25
C LEU A 25 11.72 -2.00 -2.27
N GLN A 26 12.90 -2.64 -2.33
CA GLN A 26 13.95 -2.25 -3.29
C GLN A 26 13.52 -2.52 -4.74
N TYR A 27 12.84 -3.61 -4.98
CA TYR A 27 12.27 -3.92 -6.30
C TYR A 27 11.29 -2.84 -6.74
N LEU A 28 10.32 -2.49 -5.90
CA LEU A 28 9.33 -1.46 -6.18
C LEU A 28 9.97 -0.09 -6.40
N LYS A 29 10.94 0.31 -5.55
CA LYS A 29 11.73 1.54 -5.72
C LYS A 29 12.38 1.61 -7.11
N LYS A 30 12.91 0.49 -7.60
CA LYS A 30 13.52 0.42 -8.93
C LYS A 30 12.48 0.51 -10.06
N GLN A 31 11.33 -0.15 -9.89
CA GLN A 31 10.30 -0.18 -10.95
C GLN A 31 9.65 1.18 -11.18
N ILE A 32 9.36 1.92 -10.12
CA ILE A 32 8.66 3.22 -10.22
C ILE A 32 9.47 4.31 -10.91
N LYS A 33 10.80 4.19 -10.96
CA LYS A 33 11.68 5.16 -11.67
C LYS A 33 11.34 5.37 -13.14
N LYS A 34 10.60 4.43 -13.73
CA LYS A 34 10.18 4.53 -15.15
C LYS A 34 8.94 5.42 -15.36
N SER A 35 8.21 5.71 -14.29
CA SER A 35 6.88 6.31 -14.37
C SER A 35 6.62 7.43 -13.38
N LEU A 36 7.43 7.54 -12.34
CA LEU A 36 7.30 8.57 -11.31
C LEU A 36 8.60 9.34 -11.15
N PRO A 37 8.55 10.63 -10.74
CA PRO A 37 9.73 11.43 -10.45
C PRO A 37 10.64 10.77 -9.40
N ASP A 38 11.95 10.99 -9.50
CA ASP A 38 12.88 10.55 -8.48
C ASP A 38 12.68 11.33 -7.17
N LEU A 39 12.82 10.63 -6.06
CA LEU A 39 12.96 11.27 -4.74
C LEU A 39 14.39 11.82 -4.58
N PRO A 40 14.60 12.80 -3.66
CA PRO A 40 15.93 13.20 -3.26
C PRO A 40 16.80 12.00 -2.87
N SER A 41 18.09 12.06 -3.19
CA SER A 41 19.01 10.92 -3.02
C SER A 41 19.23 10.51 -1.56
N GLU A 42 19.02 11.43 -0.63
CA GLU A 42 19.15 11.22 0.81
C GLU A 42 18.00 10.45 1.45
N VAL A 43 16.89 10.21 0.72
CA VAL A 43 15.75 9.47 1.27
C VAL A 43 16.11 8.00 1.46
N SER A 44 16.13 7.60 2.73
CA SER A 44 16.34 6.24 3.20
C SER A 44 15.07 5.60 3.75
N CYS A 45 15.04 4.28 3.83
CA CYS A 45 13.97 3.55 4.51
C CYS A 45 14.53 2.28 5.15
N GLN A 46 14.15 2.05 6.39
CA GLN A 46 14.39 0.81 7.13
C GLN A 46 13.08 0.08 7.35
N MET A 47 13.10 -1.25 7.30
CA MET A 47 11.99 -2.08 7.76
C MET A 47 12.31 -2.63 9.14
N LYS A 48 11.33 -2.55 10.05
CA LYS A 48 11.44 -3.06 11.42
C LYS A 48 10.21 -3.85 11.77
N TYR A 49 10.38 -4.85 12.62
CA TYR A 49 9.23 -5.55 13.19
C TYR A 49 8.69 -4.80 14.39
N VAL A 50 7.36 -4.81 14.55
CA VAL A 50 6.71 -4.30 15.75
C VAL A 50 7.04 -5.17 16.96
N ASP A 51 6.89 -4.62 18.16
CA ASP A 51 6.97 -5.42 19.39
C ASP A 51 5.86 -6.47 19.41
N LYS A 52 6.16 -7.68 19.92
CA LYS A 52 5.21 -8.80 19.99
C LYS A 52 3.91 -8.46 20.71
N SER A 53 3.96 -7.59 21.70
CA SER A 53 2.78 -7.14 22.45
C SER A 53 1.78 -6.34 21.62
N LEU A 54 2.22 -5.78 20.48
CA LEU A 54 1.40 -4.98 19.56
C LEU A 54 0.85 -5.78 18.38
N GLU A 55 1.39 -6.97 18.11
CA GLU A 55 1.08 -7.76 16.91
C GLU A 55 -0.40 -8.08 16.72
N GLU A 56 -1.15 -8.27 17.81
CA GLU A 56 -2.59 -8.58 17.74
C GLU A 56 -3.45 -7.37 17.32
N HIS A 57 -2.93 -6.16 17.52
CA HIS A 57 -3.68 -4.92 17.38
C HIS A 57 -3.31 -4.07 16.15
N ILE A 58 -2.30 -4.52 15.39
CA ILE A 58 -1.72 -3.73 14.29
C ILE A 58 -1.91 -4.45 12.96
N SER A 59 -2.08 -3.67 11.89
CA SER A 59 -2.13 -4.12 10.50
C SER A 59 -0.86 -4.90 10.08
N PRO A 60 -0.87 -5.61 8.94
CA PRO A 60 0.28 -6.38 8.46
C PRO A 60 1.56 -5.56 8.29
N ALA A 61 1.42 -4.31 7.87
CA ALA A 61 2.48 -3.32 7.82
C ALA A 61 1.91 -1.92 7.98
N PHE A 62 2.75 -0.95 8.33
CA PHE A 62 2.40 0.47 8.29
C PHE A 62 3.64 1.34 8.14
N TYR A 63 3.49 2.43 7.41
CA TYR A 63 4.48 3.48 7.32
C TYR A 63 4.32 4.47 8.46
N LEU A 64 5.40 4.74 9.20
CA LEU A 64 5.39 5.77 10.22
C LEU A 64 5.79 7.11 9.60
N THR A 65 4.83 8.06 9.58
CA THR A 65 5.08 9.41 9.07
C THR A 65 6.22 10.08 9.83
N THR A 66 7.18 10.58 9.09
CA THR A 66 8.38 11.22 9.66
C THR A 66 8.08 12.62 10.20
N PRO A 67 8.92 13.15 11.11
CA PRO A 67 8.90 14.57 11.47
C PRO A 67 9.09 15.47 10.24
N LEU A 68 8.50 16.67 10.28
CA LEU A 68 8.50 17.59 9.14
C LEU A 68 9.90 18.03 8.71
N ASP A 69 10.83 18.08 9.64
CA ASP A 69 12.22 18.50 9.46
C ASP A 69 13.19 17.35 9.20
N ALA A 70 12.70 16.11 9.15
CA ALA A 70 13.49 14.88 8.98
C ALA A 70 12.82 13.84 8.08
N TYR A 71 12.21 14.27 6.96
CA TYR A 71 11.49 13.38 6.05
C TYR A 71 12.39 12.39 5.30
N GLN A 72 13.71 12.51 5.44
CA GLN A 72 14.66 11.64 4.74
C GLN A 72 14.79 10.27 5.38
N ASP A 73 14.58 10.15 6.71
CA ASP A 73 14.80 8.91 7.46
C ASP A 73 13.47 8.22 7.77
N ASN A 74 13.15 7.21 6.98
CA ASN A 74 11.84 6.58 7.01
C ASN A 74 11.89 5.18 7.62
N VAL A 75 10.77 4.78 8.22
CA VAL A 75 10.58 3.44 8.77
C VAL A 75 9.22 2.88 8.33
N ILE A 76 9.23 1.65 7.83
CA ILE A 76 8.03 0.83 7.66
C ILE A 76 8.09 -0.27 8.71
N TYR A 77 7.03 -0.39 9.49
CA TYR A 77 6.89 -1.45 10.47
C TYR A 77 6.14 -2.64 9.87
N LEU A 78 6.64 -3.83 10.17
CA LEU A 78 6.06 -5.11 9.76
C LEU A 78 5.49 -5.82 10.98
N ASN A 79 4.35 -6.45 10.81
CA ASN A 79 3.75 -7.29 11.84
C ASN A 79 4.21 -8.74 11.62
N GLY A 80 4.97 -9.27 12.58
CA GLY A 80 5.50 -10.64 12.57
C GLY A 80 4.51 -11.72 12.98
N ASN A 81 3.25 -11.38 13.25
CA ASN A 81 2.23 -12.36 13.66
C ASN A 81 2.00 -13.40 12.56
N ALA A 82 1.98 -14.67 12.94
CA ALA A 82 1.83 -15.81 12.01
C ALA A 82 0.52 -15.79 11.19
N LYS A 83 -0.47 -14.96 11.57
CA LYS A 83 -1.69 -14.76 10.77
C LYS A 83 -1.43 -14.01 9.44
N TYR A 84 -0.28 -13.32 9.33
CA TYR A 84 0.09 -12.57 8.14
C TYR A 84 1.19 -13.29 7.36
N ASP A 85 0.93 -13.59 6.11
CA ASP A 85 1.92 -14.14 5.18
C ASP A 85 2.68 -12.99 4.50
N LEU A 86 3.79 -12.58 5.10
CA LEU A 86 4.60 -11.48 4.58
C LEU A 86 5.25 -11.78 3.22
N THR A 87 5.32 -13.05 2.78
CA THR A 87 5.78 -13.41 1.42
C THR A 87 4.79 -12.95 0.35
N LYS A 88 3.55 -12.68 0.74
CA LYS A 88 2.48 -12.16 -0.11
C LYS A 88 2.19 -10.67 0.09
N ALA A 89 3.01 -9.98 0.89
CA ALA A 89 2.79 -8.58 1.24
C ALA A 89 3.19 -7.58 0.14
N PHE A 90 3.39 -8.02 -1.11
CA PHE A 90 3.86 -7.17 -2.22
C PHE A 90 3.04 -5.89 -2.38
N THR A 91 1.71 -6.02 -2.42
CA THR A 91 0.81 -4.86 -2.58
C THR A 91 0.75 -4.00 -1.31
N THR A 92 0.82 -4.62 -0.13
CA THR A 92 0.91 -3.92 1.15
C THR A 92 2.20 -3.10 1.25
N ILE A 93 3.34 -3.67 0.85
CA ILE A 93 4.62 -2.95 0.82
C ILE A 93 4.59 -1.82 -0.23
N ALA A 94 3.87 -2.00 -1.33
CA ALA A 94 3.66 -0.93 -2.29
C ALA A 94 2.81 0.22 -1.71
N HIS A 95 1.78 -0.11 -0.92
CA HIS A 95 0.94 0.85 -0.22
C HIS A 95 1.74 1.66 0.80
N GLU A 96 2.53 1.00 1.65
CA GLU A 96 3.29 1.66 2.70
C GLU A 96 4.58 2.34 2.19
N GLY A 97 5.21 1.77 1.16
CA GLY A 97 6.53 2.17 0.67
C GLY A 97 6.50 2.89 -0.68
N TYR A 98 6.87 2.15 -1.74
CA TYR A 98 6.97 2.65 -3.10
C TYR A 98 5.94 1.99 -4.03
N PRO A 99 5.07 2.79 -4.68
CA PRO A 99 4.97 4.25 -4.70
C PRO A 99 4.01 4.85 -3.65
N GLY A 100 3.68 4.17 -2.57
CA GLY A 100 2.65 4.54 -1.60
C GLY A 100 3.05 5.66 -0.62
N HIS A 101 2.73 5.46 0.66
CA HIS A 101 2.82 6.51 1.69
C HIS A 101 4.21 7.11 1.85
N LEU A 102 5.26 6.29 1.90
CA LEU A 102 6.63 6.78 1.99
C LEU A 102 6.95 7.70 0.80
N TYR A 103 6.69 7.23 -0.42
CA TYR A 103 6.95 8.01 -1.63
C TYR A 103 6.14 9.32 -1.61
N GLN A 104 4.85 9.25 -1.32
CA GLN A 104 3.95 10.41 -1.24
C GLN A 104 4.48 11.45 -0.26
N ASN A 105 4.81 11.02 0.97
CA ASN A 105 5.28 11.92 2.02
C ASN A 105 6.61 12.58 1.65
N CYS A 106 7.60 11.79 1.24
CA CYS A 106 8.93 12.32 0.88
C CYS A 106 8.87 13.24 -0.34
N PHE A 107 8.11 12.87 -1.37
CA PHE A 107 7.94 13.72 -2.55
C PHE A 107 7.25 15.04 -2.18
N TYR A 108 6.18 14.97 -1.38
CA TYR A 108 5.46 16.16 -0.95
C TYR A 108 6.33 17.10 -0.11
N GLN A 109 7.04 16.57 0.89
CA GLN A 109 7.91 17.37 1.75
C GLN A 109 9.08 17.99 0.98
N SER A 110 9.63 17.29 -0.03
CA SER A 110 10.70 17.82 -0.87
C SER A 110 10.31 19.04 -1.71
N GLN A 111 9.00 19.30 -1.87
CA GLN A 111 8.48 20.46 -2.59
C GLN A 111 8.30 21.71 -1.71
N ASN A 112 8.79 21.69 -0.45
CA ASN A 112 8.64 22.78 0.52
C ASN A 112 7.19 23.26 0.66
N PRO A 113 6.25 22.40 1.03
CA PRO A 113 4.85 22.77 1.15
C PRO A 113 4.63 23.81 2.26
N LEU A 114 3.51 24.54 2.18
CA LEU A 114 3.11 25.43 3.27
C LEU A 114 2.95 24.61 4.57
N PRO A 115 3.55 25.04 5.71
CA PRO A 115 3.55 24.29 6.98
C PRO A 115 2.15 23.85 7.44
N VAL A 116 1.13 24.69 7.24
CA VAL A 116 -0.25 24.37 7.60
C VAL A 116 -0.75 23.08 6.91
N ARG A 117 -0.33 22.81 5.71
CA ARG A 117 -0.74 21.59 4.97
C ARG A 117 -0.14 20.31 5.53
N SER A 118 0.98 20.41 6.22
CA SER A 118 1.63 19.26 6.86
C SER A 118 0.96 18.85 8.18
N VAL A 119 0.18 19.75 8.79
CA VAL A 119 -0.57 19.45 10.02
C VAL A 119 -2.04 19.12 9.77
N VAL A 120 -2.54 19.36 8.57
CA VAL A 120 -3.92 18.99 8.19
C VAL A 120 -3.91 17.60 7.56
N ASN A 121 -4.35 16.62 8.31
CA ASN A 121 -4.51 15.26 7.81
C ASN A 121 -5.86 15.12 7.10
N ILE A 122 -5.81 14.79 5.81
CA ILE A 122 -7.00 14.44 5.01
C ILE A 122 -6.86 12.96 4.63
N GLY A 123 -7.44 12.07 5.46
CA GLY A 123 -7.34 10.62 5.30
C GLY A 123 -7.70 10.14 3.90
N GLY A 124 -8.76 10.66 3.30
CA GLY A 124 -9.14 10.33 1.92
C GLY A 124 -8.07 10.64 0.87
N TYR A 125 -7.27 11.68 1.07
CA TYR A 125 -6.14 12.00 0.19
C TYR A 125 -4.96 11.05 0.42
N THR A 126 -4.62 10.80 1.68
CA THR A 126 -3.47 9.95 2.05
C THR A 126 -3.76 8.49 1.68
N GLU A 127 -4.87 7.94 2.15
CA GLU A 127 -5.28 6.56 1.90
C GLU A 127 -5.70 6.32 0.45
N GLY A 128 -6.27 7.33 -0.21
CA GLY A 128 -6.57 7.28 -1.64
C GLY A 128 -5.32 7.09 -2.49
N TRP A 129 -4.21 7.75 -2.13
CA TRP A 129 -2.92 7.53 -2.77
C TRP A 129 -2.34 6.14 -2.46
N GLY A 130 -2.37 5.70 -1.20
CA GLY A 130 -1.94 4.36 -0.80
C GLY A 130 -2.70 3.27 -1.58
N THR A 131 -4.02 3.40 -1.66
CA THR A 131 -4.87 2.50 -2.45
C THR A 131 -4.52 2.54 -3.95
N TYR A 132 -4.29 3.72 -4.51
CA TYR A 132 -3.83 3.85 -5.90
C TYR A 132 -2.49 3.12 -6.10
N ALA A 133 -1.54 3.31 -5.20
CA ALA A 133 -0.22 2.67 -5.24
C ALA A 133 -0.32 1.14 -5.16
N GLU A 134 -1.17 0.63 -4.27
CA GLU A 134 -1.48 -0.80 -4.15
C GLU A 134 -2.01 -1.36 -5.47
N LEU A 135 -3.03 -0.72 -6.05
CA LEU A 135 -3.62 -1.13 -7.32
C LEU A 135 -2.65 -1.01 -8.51
N TYR A 136 -1.80 0.01 -8.49
CA TYR A 136 -0.77 0.21 -9.50
C TYR A 136 0.31 -0.88 -9.44
N SER A 137 0.63 -1.34 -8.23
CA SER A 137 1.68 -2.35 -8.01
C SER A 137 1.42 -3.67 -8.73
N TYR A 138 0.16 -4.05 -8.98
CA TYR A 138 -0.16 -5.24 -9.80
C TYR A 138 0.42 -5.15 -11.22
N SER A 139 0.59 -3.94 -11.77
CA SER A 139 1.24 -3.74 -13.07
C SER A 139 2.76 -3.87 -13.01
N LEU A 140 3.34 -3.74 -11.82
CA LEU A 140 4.78 -3.85 -11.57
C LEU A 140 5.19 -5.27 -11.17
N ALA A 141 4.22 -6.14 -10.87
CA ALA A 141 4.43 -7.48 -10.32
C ALA A 141 4.83 -8.55 -11.35
N GLY A 142 5.10 -8.17 -12.61
CA GLY A 142 5.45 -9.14 -13.67
C GLY A 142 4.32 -10.10 -14.07
N LEU A 143 3.09 -9.82 -13.65
CA LEU A 143 1.91 -10.64 -13.92
C LEU A 143 1.42 -10.46 -15.36
N THR A 144 0.73 -11.48 -15.87
CA THR A 144 0.01 -11.31 -17.14
C THR A 144 -1.08 -10.24 -17.00
N LYS A 145 -1.35 -9.49 -18.08
CA LYS A 145 -2.33 -8.40 -18.09
C LYS A 145 -3.69 -8.82 -17.53
N ASN A 146 -4.13 -10.01 -17.86
CA ASN A 146 -5.44 -10.52 -17.42
C ASN A 146 -5.47 -10.80 -15.91
N VAL A 147 -4.43 -11.42 -15.37
CA VAL A 147 -4.30 -11.69 -13.92
C VAL A 147 -4.18 -10.39 -13.14
N ALA A 148 -3.32 -9.48 -13.57
CA ALA A 148 -3.17 -8.16 -12.93
C ALA A 148 -4.51 -7.37 -12.96
N SER A 149 -5.22 -7.36 -14.09
CA SER A 149 -6.53 -6.71 -14.20
C SER A 149 -7.59 -7.37 -13.31
N PHE A 150 -7.57 -8.69 -13.21
CA PHE A 150 -8.49 -9.42 -12.33
C PHE A 150 -8.26 -9.05 -10.86
N LEU A 151 -7.02 -9.14 -10.38
CA LEU A 151 -6.66 -8.80 -9.01
C LEU A 151 -7.02 -7.35 -8.67
N LYS A 152 -6.64 -6.40 -9.54
CA LYS A 152 -6.99 -5.00 -9.40
C LYS A 152 -8.51 -4.78 -9.29
N THR A 153 -9.28 -5.42 -10.17
CA THR A 153 -10.74 -5.28 -10.17
C THR A 153 -11.36 -5.90 -8.93
N ASN A 154 -10.84 -7.04 -8.48
CA ASN A 154 -11.31 -7.69 -7.26
C ASN A 154 -11.07 -6.83 -6.01
N THR A 155 -9.88 -6.24 -5.87
CA THR A 155 -9.58 -5.30 -4.79
C THR A 155 -10.50 -4.08 -4.83
N LEU A 156 -10.67 -3.46 -6.01
CA LEU A 156 -11.58 -2.32 -6.17
C LEU A 156 -13.03 -2.66 -5.83
N LEU A 157 -13.51 -3.84 -6.23
CA LEU A 157 -14.87 -4.29 -5.92
C LEU A 157 -15.06 -4.45 -4.42
N THR A 158 -14.09 -5.06 -3.73
CA THR A 158 -14.13 -5.22 -2.27
C THR A 158 -14.19 -3.86 -1.57
N LEU A 159 -13.31 -2.93 -1.94
CA LEU A 159 -13.29 -1.57 -1.37
C LEU A 159 -14.59 -0.82 -1.66
N ALA A 160 -15.14 -0.96 -2.87
CA ALA A 160 -16.41 -0.32 -3.24
C ALA A 160 -17.61 -0.87 -2.44
N ILE A 161 -17.60 -2.18 -2.12
CA ILE A 161 -18.63 -2.79 -1.25
C ILE A 161 -18.53 -2.20 0.16
N TYR A 162 -17.33 -2.14 0.74
CA TYR A 162 -17.14 -1.53 2.06
C TYR A 162 -17.57 -0.06 2.07
N ALA A 163 -17.15 0.74 1.11
CA ALA A 163 -17.52 2.14 1.00
C ALA A 163 -19.05 2.32 0.84
N LYS A 164 -19.70 1.43 0.06
CA LYS A 164 -21.15 1.45 -0.09
C LYS A 164 -21.83 1.13 1.24
N VAL A 165 -21.44 0.06 1.91
CA VAL A 165 -22.04 -0.33 3.20
C VAL A 165 -21.85 0.77 4.25
N ASP A 166 -20.65 1.34 4.34
CA ASP A 166 -20.36 2.45 5.24
C ASP A 166 -21.29 3.64 4.99
N LEU A 167 -21.44 4.05 3.72
CA LEU A 167 -22.35 5.14 3.34
C LEU A 167 -23.82 4.81 3.67
N GLU A 168 -24.26 3.60 3.36
CA GLU A 168 -25.65 3.20 3.61
C GLU A 168 -25.97 3.13 5.10
N VAL A 169 -25.04 2.64 5.93
CA VAL A 169 -25.21 2.59 7.39
C VAL A 169 -25.15 3.98 8.00
N ASN A 170 -24.08 4.74 7.71
CA ASN A 170 -23.81 5.98 8.43
C ASN A 170 -24.55 7.20 7.88
N TYR A 171 -24.93 7.21 6.61
CA TYR A 171 -25.65 8.31 5.97
C TYR A 171 -27.13 8.00 5.73
N ASN A 172 -27.44 6.82 5.20
CA ASN A 172 -28.81 6.43 4.86
C ASN A 172 -29.55 5.71 5.99
N GLY A 173 -28.87 5.36 7.10
CA GLY A 173 -29.48 4.77 8.28
C GLY A 173 -29.88 3.30 8.11
N TRP A 174 -29.13 2.52 7.31
CA TRP A 174 -29.37 1.08 7.23
C TRP A 174 -29.15 0.42 8.59
N THR A 175 -29.99 -0.54 8.90
CA THR A 175 -29.90 -1.39 10.09
C THR A 175 -29.72 -2.84 9.67
N GLU A 176 -29.29 -3.69 10.61
CA GLU A 176 -29.34 -5.13 10.45
C GLU A 176 -30.82 -5.57 10.46
N ALA A 177 -31.44 -5.73 9.31
CA ALA A 177 -32.80 -6.23 9.16
C ALA A 177 -32.84 -7.36 8.13
#